data_10e9ed60324d4f73bc20fabf8de33531
#
_entry.id   10e9ed60324d4f73bc20fabf8de33531
#
_cell.length_a   1.000
_cell.length_b   1.000
_cell.length_c   1.000
_cell.angle_alpha   90.00
_cell.angle_beta   90.00
_cell.angle_gamma   90.00
#
_symmetry.space_group_name_H-M   'P 1'
#
loop_
_entity.id
_entity.type
_entity.pdbx_description
1 polymer ?
#
loop_
_entity_poly.entity_id
_entity_poly.type
_entity_poly.pdbx_seq_one_letter_code
_entity_poly.pdbx_strand_id
1 'polypeptide(L)'
;MSAAAHSPPGLRQFTVLVIDDDSLVLSTLTDLLRAHGHRVLEAPTGRVGIELARAERPHLILVDHHMPEMDGLAVVGALKADGVTRRIPVVAFTSASAAEANRLVRAGCIGFIPKPFEPGTLPRLVAEFLRATVARSRRATVPPRSRPATAP
;
A
#
# COMPACT_ATOMS: atom_id res chain seq x y z
N MET A 1 -10.87 -13.50 -26.48
CA MET A 1 -9.52 -14.05 -26.34
C MET A 1 -8.84 -13.34 -25.19
N SER A 2 -8.68 -14.04 -24.09
CA SER A 2 -7.99 -13.50 -22.91
C SER A 2 -6.50 -13.52 -23.20
N ALA A 3 -5.91 -12.33 -23.38
CA ALA A 3 -4.46 -12.21 -23.37
C ALA A 3 -4.01 -12.43 -21.93
N ALA A 4 -3.54 -13.63 -21.63
CA ALA A 4 -2.80 -13.87 -20.40
C ALA A 4 -1.56 -12.99 -20.47
N ALA A 5 -1.56 -11.90 -19.68
CA ALA A 5 -0.38 -11.08 -19.52
C ALA A 5 0.71 -11.97 -18.91
N HIS A 6 1.66 -12.37 -19.73
CA HIS A 6 2.86 -13.04 -19.26
C HIS A 6 3.66 -12.02 -18.47
N SER A 7 3.58 -12.11 -17.15
CA SER A 7 4.54 -11.41 -16.30
C SER A 7 5.94 -11.91 -16.64
N PRO A 8 6.91 -11.04 -16.87
CA PRO A 8 8.28 -11.47 -17.12
C PRO A 8 8.78 -12.32 -15.94
N PRO A 9 9.55 -13.38 -16.21
CA PRO A 9 10.04 -14.26 -15.16
C PRO A 9 10.92 -13.49 -14.19
N GLY A 10 10.53 -13.46 -12.91
CA GLY A 10 11.28 -12.84 -11.82
C GLY A 10 10.58 -11.73 -11.06
N LEU A 11 9.42 -11.22 -11.53
CA LEU A 11 8.64 -10.25 -10.79
C LEU A 11 7.54 -10.96 -9.98
N ARG A 12 7.64 -10.88 -8.65
CA ARG A 12 6.57 -11.36 -7.78
C ARG A 12 5.30 -10.56 -8.03
N GLN A 13 4.20 -11.25 -8.24
CA GLN A 13 2.87 -10.64 -8.26
C GLN A 13 2.47 -10.23 -6.86
N PHE A 14 2.15 -8.96 -6.69
CA PHE A 14 1.61 -8.42 -5.44
C PHE A 14 0.16 -8.00 -5.63
N THR A 15 -0.58 -7.97 -4.54
CA THR A 15 -1.93 -7.38 -4.50
C THR A 15 -1.83 -6.00 -3.89
N VAL A 16 -2.26 -4.99 -4.64
CA VAL A 16 -2.29 -3.58 -4.23
C VAL A 16 -3.74 -3.12 -4.15
N LEU A 17 -4.13 -2.57 -3.02
CA LEU A 17 -5.43 -1.93 -2.84
C LEU A 17 -5.27 -0.43 -3.05
N VAL A 18 -6.08 0.15 -3.92
CA VAL A 18 -6.13 1.60 -4.18
C VAL A 18 -7.45 2.16 -3.66
N ILE A 19 -7.38 3.14 -2.79
CA ILE A 19 -8.53 3.81 -2.18
C ILE A 19 -8.52 5.27 -2.63
N ASP A 20 -9.41 5.64 -3.52
CA ASP A 20 -9.58 7.00 -4.03
C ASP A 20 -11.02 7.18 -4.54
N ASP A 21 -11.63 8.32 -4.29
CA ASP A 21 -12.99 8.63 -4.76
C ASP A 21 -13.02 9.09 -6.23
N ASP A 22 -11.88 9.44 -6.81
CA ASP A 22 -11.76 9.81 -8.21
C ASP A 22 -11.65 8.56 -9.09
N SER A 23 -12.69 8.30 -9.88
CA SER A 23 -12.76 7.12 -10.76
C SER A 23 -11.67 7.10 -11.83
N LEU A 24 -11.25 8.27 -12.31
CA LEU A 24 -10.16 8.38 -13.29
C LEU A 24 -8.82 8.01 -12.66
N VAL A 25 -8.55 8.46 -11.45
CA VAL A 25 -7.35 8.09 -10.71
C VAL A 25 -7.33 6.59 -10.44
N LEU A 26 -8.44 6.00 -10.00
CA LEU A 26 -8.56 4.55 -9.78
C LEU A 26 -8.24 3.77 -11.05
N SER A 27 -8.87 4.11 -12.18
CA SER A 27 -8.64 3.38 -13.42
C SER A 27 -7.21 3.55 -13.93
N THR A 28 -6.65 4.74 -13.83
CA THR A 28 -5.26 5.02 -14.25
C THR A 28 -4.25 4.22 -13.43
N LEU A 29 -4.38 4.23 -12.11
CA LEU A 29 -3.50 3.45 -11.22
C LEU A 29 -3.65 1.95 -11.45
N THR A 30 -4.88 1.49 -11.61
CA THR A 30 -5.17 0.09 -11.88
C THR A 30 -4.49 -0.39 -13.17
N ASP A 31 -4.63 0.36 -14.25
CA ASP A 31 -4.02 0.01 -15.54
C ASP A 31 -2.50 0.00 -15.46
N LEU A 32 -1.89 1.01 -14.81
CA LEU A 32 -0.44 1.09 -14.64
C LEU A 32 0.10 -0.08 -13.81
N LEU A 33 -0.53 -0.41 -12.71
CA LEU A 33 -0.06 -1.47 -11.81
C LEU A 33 -0.32 -2.86 -12.38
N ARG A 34 -1.42 -3.07 -13.06
CA ARG A 34 -1.70 -4.33 -13.79
C ARG A 34 -0.72 -4.57 -14.92
N ALA A 35 -0.35 -3.52 -15.64
CA ALA A 35 0.68 -3.61 -16.71
C ALA A 35 2.04 -4.08 -16.16
N HIS A 36 2.30 -3.86 -14.88
CA HIS A 36 3.51 -4.32 -14.17
C HIS A 36 3.32 -5.65 -13.44
N GLY A 37 2.23 -6.36 -13.71
CA GLY A 37 1.99 -7.71 -13.21
C GLY A 37 1.33 -7.79 -11.83
N HIS A 38 0.86 -6.68 -11.26
CA HIS A 38 0.19 -6.68 -9.97
C HIS A 38 -1.31 -6.95 -10.09
N ARG A 39 -1.89 -7.60 -9.07
CA ARG A 39 -3.33 -7.64 -8.86
C ARG A 39 -3.74 -6.35 -8.17
N VAL A 40 -4.77 -5.68 -8.69
CA VAL A 40 -5.24 -4.41 -8.13
C VAL A 40 -6.69 -4.54 -7.66
N LEU A 41 -6.93 -4.08 -6.43
CA LEU A 41 -8.25 -3.92 -5.84
C LEU A 41 -8.57 -2.44 -5.80
N GLU A 42 -9.76 -2.07 -6.22
CA GLU A 42 -10.23 -0.68 -6.26
C GLU A 42 -11.28 -0.43 -5.19
N ALA A 43 -11.13 0.64 -4.44
CA ALA A 43 -12.10 1.10 -3.47
C ALA A 43 -12.42 2.58 -3.70
N PRO A 44 -13.66 2.93 -4.05
CA PRO A 44 -14.06 4.32 -4.28
C PRO A 44 -14.34 5.10 -2.99
N THR A 45 -14.36 4.42 -1.84
CA THR A 45 -14.59 5.03 -0.53
C THR A 45 -13.66 4.41 0.52
N GLY A 46 -13.44 5.13 1.61
CA GLY A 46 -12.68 4.61 2.74
C GLY A 46 -13.28 3.36 3.36
N ARG A 47 -14.61 3.32 3.47
CA ARG A 47 -15.33 2.15 4.00
C ARG A 47 -15.09 0.90 3.17
N VAL A 48 -15.29 0.99 1.84
CA VAL A 48 -15.03 -0.12 0.93
C VAL A 48 -13.55 -0.56 1.00
N GLY A 49 -12.63 0.41 1.10
CA GLY A 49 -11.22 0.14 1.26
C GLY A 49 -10.89 -0.67 2.51
N ILE A 50 -11.45 -0.30 3.65
CA ILE A 50 -11.27 -1.03 4.91
C ILE A 50 -11.83 -2.45 4.81
N GLU A 51 -13.02 -2.62 4.24
CA GLU A 51 -13.65 -3.93 4.03
C GLU A 51 -12.80 -4.83 3.14
N LEU A 52 -12.29 -4.30 2.01
CA LEU A 52 -11.41 -5.03 1.11
C LEU A 52 -10.06 -5.37 1.75
N ALA A 53 -9.49 -4.47 2.53
CA ALA A 53 -8.25 -4.74 3.25
C ALA A 53 -8.41 -5.90 4.24
N ARG A 54 -9.52 -5.97 4.93
CA ARG A 54 -9.81 -7.06 5.88
C ARG A 54 -10.04 -8.40 5.17
N ALA A 55 -10.79 -8.38 4.07
CA ALA A 55 -11.16 -9.59 3.33
C ALA A 55 -10.00 -10.16 2.52
N GLU A 56 -9.27 -9.30 1.83
CA GLU A 56 -8.28 -9.69 0.82
C GLU A 56 -6.83 -9.60 1.30
N ARG A 57 -6.57 -8.89 2.37
CA ARG A 57 -5.23 -8.69 2.96
C ARG A 57 -4.17 -8.35 1.91
N PRO A 58 -4.28 -7.20 1.23
CA PRO A 58 -3.34 -6.81 0.21
C PRO A 58 -1.92 -6.63 0.77
N HIS A 59 -0.93 -6.68 -0.09
CA HIS A 59 0.47 -6.44 0.28
C HIS A 59 0.79 -4.97 0.51
N LEU A 60 0.03 -4.08 -0.13
CA LEU A 60 0.19 -2.63 -0.03
C LEU A 60 -1.16 -1.95 -0.21
N ILE A 61 -1.38 -0.87 0.52
CA ILE A 61 -2.55 0.00 0.36
C ILE A 61 -2.07 1.39 -0.05
N LEU A 62 -2.63 1.91 -1.14
CA LEU A 62 -2.49 3.31 -1.54
C LEU A 62 -3.79 4.02 -1.19
N VAL A 63 -3.72 5.07 -0.40
CA VAL A 63 -4.90 5.81 0.04
C VAL A 63 -4.79 7.29 -0.24
N ASP A 64 -5.84 7.88 -0.84
CA ASP A 64 -5.98 9.33 -0.94
C ASP A 64 -6.43 9.93 0.40
N HIS A 65 -5.96 11.14 0.69
CA HIS A 65 -6.37 11.86 1.90
C HIS A 65 -7.73 12.56 1.74
N HIS A 66 -7.91 13.25 0.62
CA HIS A 66 -9.09 14.08 0.39
C HIS A 66 -10.24 13.28 -0.23
N MET A 67 -11.03 12.65 0.63
CA MET A 67 -12.23 11.92 0.23
C MET A 67 -13.43 12.37 1.05
N PRO A 68 -14.65 12.40 0.48
CA PRO A 68 -15.85 12.70 1.25
C PRO A 68 -16.15 11.62 2.28
N GLU A 69 -16.87 11.97 3.33
CA GLU A 69 -17.34 11.11 4.44
C GLU A 69 -16.23 10.56 5.33
N MET A 70 -15.22 9.91 4.76
CA MET A 70 -14.08 9.35 5.49
C MET A 70 -12.80 9.70 4.74
N ASP A 71 -11.97 10.58 5.31
CA ASP A 71 -10.69 10.96 4.72
C ASP A 71 -9.60 9.90 4.92
N GLY A 72 -8.46 10.10 4.27
CA GLY A 72 -7.34 9.16 4.35
C GLY A 72 -6.80 8.99 5.77
N LEU A 73 -6.79 10.04 6.57
CA LEU A 73 -6.34 9.96 7.96
C LEU A 73 -7.24 9.03 8.79
N ALA A 74 -8.56 9.14 8.62
CA ALA A 74 -9.53 8.25 9.28
C ALA A 74 -9.37 6.79 8.80
N VAL A 75 -9.14 6.57 7.50
CA VAL A 75 -8.88 5.24 6.94
C VAL A 75 -7.63 4.62 7.57
N VAL A 76 -6.52 5.35 7.60
CA VAL A 76 -5.27 4.88 8.21
C VAL A 76 -5.47 4.54 9.68
N GLY A 77 -6.14 5.41 10.42
CA GLY A 77 -6.47 5.18 11.83
C GLY A 77 -7.26 3.88 12.04
N ALA A 78 -8.29 3.64 11.23
CA ALA A 78 -9.10 2.43 11.31
C ALA A 78 -8.30 1.18 10.94
N LEU A 79 -7.48 1.23 9.90
CA LEU A 79 -6.62 0.11 9.50
C LEU A 79 -5.60 -0.25 10.58
N LYS A 80 -5.00 0.74 11.24
CA LYS A 80 -3.99 0.52 12.28
C LYS A 80 -4.58 0.10 13.62
N ALA A 81 -5.85 0.40 13.88
CA ALA A 81 -6.57 -0.04 15.07
C ALA A 81 -7.08 -1.50 14.97
N ASP A 82 -7.16 -2.06 13.78
CA ASP A 82 -7.67 -3.41 13.54
C ASP A 82 -6.53 -4.44 13.51
N GLY A 83 -6.66 -5.48 14.32
CA GLY A 83 -5.65 -6.56 14.40
C GLY A 83 -5.44 -7.32 13.09
N VAL A 84 -6.41 -7.33 12.18
CA VAL A 84 -6.31 -7.99 10.86
C VAL A 84 -5.49 -7.16 9.87
N THR A 85 -5.64 -5.83 9.90
CA THR A 85 -5.10 -4.93 8.88
C THR A 85 -3.90 -4.10 9.34
N ARG A 86 -3.64 -4.02 10.63
CA ARG A 86 -2.62 -3.11 11.20
C ARG A 86 -1.21 -3.28 10.65
N ARG A 87 -0.86 -4.47 10.18
CA ARG A 87 0.48 -4.78 9.63
C ARG A 87 0.59 -4.55 8.14
N ILE A 88 -0.52 -4.30 7.46
CA ILE A 88 -0.50 -4.00 6.03
C ILE A 88 0.10 -2.61 5.84
N PRO A 89 1.17 -2.47 5.04
CA PRO A 89 1.77 -1.16 4.79
C PRO A 89 0.81 -0.27 4.01
N VAL A 90 0.73 0.99 4.44
CA VAL A 90 -0.12 2.01 3.83
C VAL A 90 0.76 3.16 3.34
N VAL A 91 0.56 3.56 2.10
CA VAL A 91 1.19 4.72 1.48
C VAL A 91 0.10 5.74 1.15
N ALA A 92 0.30 6.98 1.56
CA ALA A 92 -0.59 8.07 1.18
C ALA A 92 -0.32 8.47 -0.28
N PHE A 93 -1.38 8.60 -1.05
CA PHE A 93 -1.33 9.01 -2.45
C PHE A 93 -2.20 10.25 -2.62
N THR A 94 -1.60 11.43 -2.51
CA THR A 94 -2.40 12.63 -2.29
C THR A 94 -1.73 13.93 -2.72
N SER A 95 -2.56 14.94 -3.02
CA SER A 95 -2.16 16.33 -3.19
C SER A 95 -2.06 17.11 -1.87
N ALA A 96 -2.08 16.43 -0.74
CA ALA A 96 -2.02 17.04 0.58
C ALA A 96 -0.77 17.90 0.79
N SER A 97 -0.88 18.92 1.65
CA SER A 97 0.26 19.71 2.10
C SER A 97 1.29 18.87 2.87
N ALA A 98 2.50 19.42 3.03
CA ALA A 98 3.54 18.75 3.82
C ALA A 98 3.09 18.46 5.26
N ALA A 99 2.32 19.36 5.89
CA ALA A 99 1.78 19.16 7.24
C ALA A 99 0.78 18.00 7.28
N GLU A 100 -0.09 17.90 6.29
CA GLU A 100 -1.06 16.79 6.19
C GLU A 100 -0.36 15.45 5.89
N ALA A 101 0.63 15.46 5.00
CA ALA A 101 1.45 14.27 4.72
C ALA A 101 2.16 13.78 5.99
N ASN A 102 2.72 14.70 6.78
CA ASN A 102 3.35 14.35 8.07
C ASN A 102 2.35 13.75 9.07
N ARG A 103 1.13 14.24 9.11
CA ARG A 103 0.07 13.64 9.96
C ARG A 103 -0.27 12.22 9.53
N LEU A 104 -0.34 11.96 8.23
CA LEU A 104 -0.57 10.63 7.69
C LEU A 104 0.57 9.66 8.05
N VAL A 105 1.82 10.10 7.94
CA VAL A 105 2.98 9.30 8.36
C VAL A 105 2.95 9.01 9.85
N ARG A 106 2.64 9.99 10.68
CA ARG A 106 2.49 9.79 12.15
C ARG A 106 1.35 8.84 12.50
N ALA A 107 0.28 8.82 11.71
CA ALA A 107 -0.84 7.89 11.89
C ALA A 107 -0.50 6.45 11.49
N GLY A 108 0.58 6.22 10.75
CA GLY A 108 1.07 4.90 10.41
C GLY A 108 1.37 4.64 8.94
N CYS A 109 1.27 5.65 8.05
CA CYS A 109 1.75 5.51 6.68
C CYS A 109 3.27 5.34 6.64
N ILE A 110 3.75 4.47 5.76
CA ILE A 110 5.20 4.26 5.58
C ILE A 110 5.85 5.30 4.66
N GLY A 111 5.05 6.08 3.96
CA GLY A 111 5.48 7.14 3.08
C GLY A 111 4.30 7.75 2.34
N PHE A 112 4.59 8.61 1.37
CA PHE A 112 3.57 9.19 0.52
C PHE A 112 4.07 9.37 -0.91
N ILE A 113 3.12 9.38 -1.86
CA ILE A 113 3.34 9.69 -3.28
C ILE A 113 2.51 10.93 -3.59
N PRO A 114 3.13 12.04 -3.99
CA PRO A 114 2.40 13.27 -4.28
C PRO A 114 1.61 13.17 -5.59
N LYS A 115 0.44 13.82 -5.63
CA LYS A 115 -0.30 14.12 -6.85
C LYS A 115 0.08 15.54 -7.33
N PRO A 116 0.21 15.79 -8.63
CA PRO A 116 0.15 14.82 -9.72
C PRO A 116 1.39 13.92 -9.77
N PHE A 117 1.20 12.71 -10.26
CA PHE A 117 2.29 11.74 -10.44
C PHE A 117 2.59 11.55 -11.94
N GLU A 118 3.82 11.15 -12.23
CA GLU A 118 4.17 10.74 -13.59
C GLU A 118 3.89 9.25 -13.79
N PRO A 119 3.12 8.87 -14.83
CA PRO A 119 2.80 7.47 -15.09
C PRO A 119 4.02 6.56 -15.23
N GLY A 120 5.14 7.09 -15.73
CA GLY A 120 6.37 6.32 -15.89
C GLY A 120 7.12 6.06 -14.58
N THR A 121 6.93 6.89 -13.57
CA THR A 121 7.63 6.76 -12.27
C THR A 121 6.82 6.04 -11.20
N LEU A 122 5.50 6.09 -11.27
CA LEU A 122 4.63 5.51 -10.24
C LEU A 122 4.86 4.01 -10.01
N PRO A 123 4.92 3.15 -11.03
CA PRO A 123 5.14 1.72 -10.82
C PRO A 123 6.46 1.42 -10.13
N ARG A 124 7.51 2.21 -10.40
CA ARG A 124 8.81 2.08 -9.75
C ARG A 124 8.73 2.46 -8.26
N LEU A 125 8.05 3.55 -7.92
CA LEU A 125 7.84 3.96 -6.53
C LEU A 125 7.06 2.90 -5.75
N VAL A 126 5.99 2.37 -6.34
CA VAL A 126 5.23 1.27 -5.74
C VAL A 126 6.10 0.03 -5.53
N ALA A 127 6.92 -0.33 -6.52
CA ALA A 127 7.85 -1.45 -6.40
C ALA A 127 8.88 -1.25 -5.26
N GLU A 128 9.36 -0.03 -5.05
CA GLU A 128 10.26 0.30 -3.94
C GLU A 128 9.58 0.10 -2.58
N PHE A 129 8.33 0.55 -2.41
CA PHE A 129 7.57 0.31 -1.19
C PHE A 129 7.31 -1.17 -0.96
N LEU A 130 6.97 -1.93 -1.98
CA LEU A 130 6.76 -3.37 -1.89
C LEU A 130 8.03 -4.11 -1.48
N ARG A 131 9.20 -3.75 -2.03
CA ARG A 131 10.49 -4.33 -1.64
C ARG A 131 10.84 -4.04 -0.18
N ALA A 132 10.63 -2.82 0.27
CA ALA A 132 10.87 -2.43 1.65
C ALA A 132 9.99 -3.25 2.62
N THR A 133 8.76 -3.57 2.23
CA THR A 133 7.82 -4.38 3.03
C THR A 133 8.28 -5.83 3.15
N VAL A 134 8.73 -6.44 2.05
CA VAL A 134 9.26 -7.80 2.05
C VAL A 134 10.52 -7.89 2.93
N ALA A 135 11.40 -6.90 2.88
CA ALA A 135 12.59 -6.85 3.71
C ALA A 135 12.24 -6.76 5.21
N ARG A 136 11.22 -5.98 5.59
CA ARG A 136 10.72 -5.90 6.97
C ARG A 136 10.12 -7.21 7.46
N SER A 137 9.34 -7.89 6.65
CA SER A 137 8.74 -9.18 6.99
C SER A 137 9.82 -10.25 7.23
N ARG A 138 10.86 -10.27 6.42
CA ARG A 138 12.00 -11.19 6.60
C ARG A 138 12.77 -10.92 7.89
N ARG A 139 12.93 -9.66 8.29
CA ARG A 139 13.61 -9.30 9.54
C ARG A 139 12.80 -9.69 10.77
N ALA A 140 11.48 -9.61 10.71
CA ALA A 140 10.58 -9.99 11.79
C ALA A 140 10.52 -11.50 12.03
N THR A 141 10.89 -12.34 11.05
CA THR A 141 10.89 -13.80 11.14
C THR A 141 12.24 -14.39 11.52
N VAL A 142 13.30 -13.59 11.65
CA VAL A 142 14.60 -14.06 12.15
C VAL A 142 14.54 -14.09 13.68
N PRO A 143 14.62 -15.27 14.32
CA PRO A 143 14.68 -15.33 15.78
C PRO A 143 15.93 -14.61 16.28
N PRO A 144 15.87 -13.98 17.46
CA PRO A 144 17.02 -13.33 18.05
C PRO A 144 18.16 -14.39 18.16
N ARG A 145 19.32 -14.05 17.66
CA ARG A 145 20.51 -14.88 17.85
C ARG A 145 20.66 -15.13 19.35
N SER A 146 20.58 -16.38 19.75
CA SER A 146 20.90 -16.77 21.12
C SER A 146 22.32 -16.28 21.43
N ARG A 147 22.45 -15.43 22.43
CA ARG A 147 23.76 -15.09 22.99
C ARG A 147 24.45 -16.40 23.36
N PRO A 148 25.71 -16.61 22.99
CA PRO A 148 26.44 -17.72 23.53
C PRO A 148 26.47 -17.56 25.06
N ALA A 149 26.06 -18.60 25.76
CA ALA A 149 26.20 -18.64 27.21
C ALA A 149 27.66 -18.49 27.51
N THR A 150 28.06 -17.40 28.18
CA THR A 150 29.36 -17.28 28.82
C THR A 150 29.41 -18.34 29.92
N ALA A 151 30.13 -19.42 29.65
CA ALA A 151 30.46 -20.38 30.70
C ALA A 151 31.30 -19.69 31.77
N PRO A 152 31.17 -20.01 33.07
CA PRO A 152 31.94 -19.46 34.15
C PRO A 152 33.42 -19.84 34.04
#